data_3d13d2d5a92fab20aab00f2526d56bcf
#
_entry.id   3d13d2d5a92fab20aab00f2526d56bcf
#
_cell.length_a   1.000
_cell.length_b   1.000
_cell.length_c   1.000
_cell.angle_alpha   90.00
_cell.angle_beta   90.00
_cell.angle_gamma   90.00
#
_symmetry.space_group_name_H-M   'P 1'
#
loop_
_entity.id
_entity.type
_entity.pdbx_description
1 polymer ?
#
loop_
_entity_poly.entity_id
_entity_poly.type
_entity_poly.pdbx_seq_one_letter_code
_entity_poly.pdbx_strand_id
1 'polypeptide(L)'
;MANSLTKEDYISFSKNLKTEFNVSMLNPLSNDLKVLRQSLLFSGLESISYNLNRKNNSLKLYEFGKTYHKYDHGYQEDKHLTIFISGARTKDTWTNPSQNSDFFYLKGIIRSILERIGVSNLKTSPIKTDVFSEGIVFSLGKKKLVEFGVVSKQIRKEFGIKQEVLFADFDWSTILSISGNKKIKVSNLTKFPSVKRDLALLLDEKVTFKEIYDLAFQSERNLLKDVDLFDVYQGDKLPEGKKSYAVSFVLQDQNKTLEDRQIDKIMQKLQQSFEKNLEAVLR
;
A
#
# COMPACT_ATOMS: atom_id res chain seq x y z
N MET A 1 11.71 -14.85 -21.59
CA MET A 1 11.13 -14.03 -22.68
C MET A 1 9.69 -14.39 -23.01
N ALA A 2 9.28 -15.64 -22.92
CA ALA A 2 7.88 -16.01 -23.13
C ALA A 2 6.86 -15.21 -22.28
N ASN A 3 7.26 -14.81 -21.09
CA ASN A 3 6.42 -14.04 -20.18
C ASN A 3 6.20 -12.56 -20.58
N SER A 4 6.92 -12.06 -21.59
CA SER A 4 6.73 -10.69 -22.09
C SER A 4 5.66 -10.58 -23.17
N LEU A 5 5.25 -11.70 -23.75
CA LEU A 5 4.20 -11.78 -24.76
C LEU A 5 2.84 -11.97 -24.09
N THR A 6 1.80 -11.39 -24.68
CA THR A 6 0.43 -11.45 -24.17
C THR A 6 -0.59 -11.46 -25.31
N LYS A 7 -1.81 -11.80 -24.94
CA LYS A 7 -2.96 -11.70 -25.85
C LYS A 7 -3.30 -10.24 -26.09
N GLU A 8 -3.55 -9.88 -27.33
CA GLU A 8 -3.94 -8.54 -27.72
C GLU A 8 -5.29 -8.13 -27.08
N ASP A 9 -6.20 -9.08 -26.93
CA ASP A 9 -7.54 -8.86 -26.35
C ASP A 9 -7.51 -8.33 -24.93
N TYR A 10 -6.43 -8.57 -24.16
CA TYR A 10 -6.30 -8.09 -22.79
C TYR A 10 -6.28 -6.56 -22.67
N ILE A 11 -5.93 -5.87 -23.76
CA ILE A 11 -5.95 -4.40 -23.80
C ILE A 11 -7.38 -3.88 -23.60
N SER A 12 -8.38 -4.61 -24.10
CA SER A 12 -9.78 -4.23 -23.96
C SER A 12 -10.31 -4.35 -22.51
N PHE A 13 -9.61 -5.06 -21.62
CA PHE A 13 -10.05 -5.29 -20.25
C PHE A 13 -9.78 -4.08 -19.32
N SER A 14 -8.99 -3.12 -19.76
CA SER A 14 -8.75 -1.89 -19.02
C SER A 14 -8.71 -0.68 -19.93
N LYS A 15 -9.41 0.38 -19.54
CA LYS A 15 -9.43 1.68 -20.23
C LYS A 15 -8.08 2.41 -20.19
N ASN A 16 -7.19 1.99 -19.28
CA ASN A 16 -5.85 2.56 -19.15
C ASN A 16 -4.87 2.04 -20.21
N LEU A 17 -5.22 0.95 -20.90
CA LEU A 17 -4.41 0.35 -21.95
C LEU A 17 -4.95 0.78 -23.31
N LYS A 18 -4.07 0.94 -24.28
CA LYS A 18 -4.45 1.41 -25.60
C LYS A 18 -3.76 0.59 -26.68
N THR A 19 -4.54 0.18 -27.67
CA THR A 19 -4.03 -0.60 -28.82
C THR A 19 -2.95 0.16 -29.61
N GLU A 20 -3.03 1.49 -29.66
CA GLU A 20 -2.05 2.35 -30.33
C GLU A 20 -0.64 2.25 -29.74
N PHE A 21 -0.53 1.86 -28.45
CA PHE A 21 0.76 1.68 -27.76
C PHE A 21 1.30 0.25 -27.85
N ASN A 22 0.66 -0.64 -28.62
CA ASN A 22 1.11 -2.02 -28.77
C ASN A 22 2.46 -2.11 -29.48
N VAL A 23 3.31 -2.96 -28.93
CA VAL A 23 4.51 -3.44 -29.61
C VAL A 23 4.23 -4.82 -30.16
N SER A 24 3.96 -4.88 -31.46
CA SER A 24 3.60 -6.14 -32.15
C SER A 24 4.84 -6.89 -32.63
N MET A 25 4.77 -8.22 -32.55
CA MET A 25 5.81 -9.09 -33.09
C MET A 25 5.70 -9.20 -34.62
N LEU A 26 6.82 -9.11 -35.33
CA LEU A 26 6.85 -9.29 -36.79
C LEU A 26 6.45 -10.70 -37.19
N ASN A 27 6.93 -11.71 -36.47
CA ASN A 27 6.66 -13.13 -36.70
C ASN A 27 6.23 -13.80 -35.41
N PRO A 28 4.95 -13.68 -35.01
CA PRO A 28 4.48 -14.30 -33.77
C PRO A 28 4.43 -15.82 -33.89
N LEU A 29 4.92 -16.52 -32.87
CA LEU A 29 4.87 -18.00 -32.82
C LEU A 29 3.44 -18.52 -32.61
N SER A 30 2.52 -17.69 -32.15
CA SER A 30 1.12 -18.00 -31.94
C SER A 30 0.27 -16.78 -32.20
N ASN A 31 -0.93 -16.97 -32.73
CA ASN A 31 -1.91 -15.89 -32.87
C ASN A 31 -2.35 -15.28 -31.53
N ASP A 32 -2.25 -16.05 -30.45
CA ASP A 32 -2.61 -15.60 -29.12
C ASP A 32 -1.53 -14.76 -28.44
N LEU A 33 -0.28 -14.82 -28.88
CA LEU A 33 0.87 -14.15 -28.29
C LEU A 33 1.55 -13.21 -29.28
N LYS A 34 0.80 -12.19 -29.73
CA LYS A 34 1.24 -11.29 -30.82
C LYS A 34 1.91 -10.02 -30.33
N VAL A 35 1.62 -9.60 -29.11
CA VAL A 35 2.04 -8.30 -28.59
C VAL A 35 2.86 -8.44 -27.34
N LEU A 36 3.77 -7.49 -27.12
CA LEU A 36 4.46 -7.34 -25.85
C LEU A 36 3.50 -6.66 -24.85
N ARG A 37 3.53 -7.11 -23.60
CA ARG A 37 2.59 -6.69 -22.56
C ARG A 37 2.78 -5.23 -22.15
N GLN A 38 1.68 -4.48 -22.06
CA GLN A 38 1.64 -3.14 -21.48
C GLN A 38 1.44 -3.19 -19.95
N SER A 39 1.06 -4.33 -19.38
CA SER A 39 0.89 -4.54 -17.93
C SER A 39 1.22 -5.98 -17.55
N LEU A 40 1.73 -6.18 -16.36
CA LEU A 40 1.96 -7.49 -15.76
C LEU A 40 0.69 -8.08 -15.11
N LEU A 41 -0.38 -7.28 -14.99
CA LEU A 41 -1.61 -7.67 -14.31
C LEU A 41 -2.21 -8.96 -14.89
N PHE A 42 -2.34 -9.01 -16.20
CA PHE A 42 -3.11 -10.08 -16.86
C PHE A 42 -2.40 -11.43 -16.81
N SER A 43 -1.07 -11.47 -17.02
CA SER A 43 -0.29 -12.69 -16.85
C SER A 43 -0.31 -13.23 -15.42
N GLY A 44 -0.32 -12.31 -14.44
CA GLY A 44 -0.51 -12.67 -13.03
C GLY A 44 -1.91 -13.25 -12.76
N LEU A 45 -2.97 -12.66 -13.35
CA LEU A 45 -4.32 -13.18 -13.21
C LEU A 45 -4.49 -14.54 -13.91
N GLU A 46 -3.88 -14.78 -15.07
CA GLU A 46 -3.81 -16.10 -15.69
C GLU A 46 -3.19 -17.14 -14.75
N SER A 47 -2.05 -16.77 -14.13
CA SER A 47 -1.37 -17.65 -13.18
C SER A 47 -2.22 -17.96 -11.96
N ILE A 48 -2.97 -16.98 -11.44
CA ILE A 48 -3.92 -17.19 -10.34
C ILE A 48 -5.05 -18.11 -10.79
N SER A 49 -5.71 -17.84 -11.91
CA SER A 49 -6.80 -18.65 -12.44
C SER A 49 -6.34 -20.11 -12.64
N TYR A 50 -5.16 -20.30 -13.23
CA TYR A 50 -4.56 -21.63 -13.41
C TYR A 50 -4.41 -22.40 -12.09
N ASN A 51 -3.94 -21.75 -11.05
CA ASN A 51 -3.74 -22.36 -9.72
C ASN A 51 -5.08 -22.64 -9.03
N LEU A 52 -6.03 -21.71 -9.09
CA LEU A 52 -7.36 -21.89 -8.51
C LEU A 52 -8.09 -23.10 -9.10
N ASN A 53 -7.99 -23.32 -10.43
CA ASN A 53 -8.55 -24.48 -11.11
C ASN A 53 -7.91 -25.81 -10.64
N ARG A 54 -6.75 -25.73 -9.95
CA ARG A 54 -6.05 -26.86 -9.34
C ARG A 54 -6.22 -26.92 -7.82
N LYS A 55 -7.22 -26.19 -7.28
CA LYS A 55 -7.55 -26.11 -5.85
C LYS A 55 -6.46 -25.47 -4.97
N ASN A 56 -5.53 -24.74 -5.56
CA ASN A 56 -4.56 -23.93 -4.84
C ASN A 56 -5.20 -22.55 -4.57
N ASN A 57 -5.95 -22.43 -3.47
CA ASN A 57 -6.79 -21.27 -3.19
C ASN A 57 -6.05 -20.12 -2.47
N SER A 58 -4.84 -20.36 -1.95
CA SER A 58 -4.06 -19.36 -1.21
C SER A 58 -2.74 -19.12 -1.91
N LEU A 59 -2.64 -17.97 -2.56
CA LEU A 59 -1.53 -17.65 -3.46
C LEU A 59 -0.86 -16.35 -3.04
N LYS A 60 0.47 -16.34 -3.08
CA LYS A 60 1.32 -15.17 -2.89
C LYS A 60 2.40 -15.24 -3.97
N LEU A 61 2.21 -14.45 -5.01
CA LEU A 61 3.08 -14.44 -6.19
C LEU A 61 3.72 -13.07 -6.33
N TYR A 62 4.92 -13.04 -6.90
CA TYR A 62 5.57 -11.81 -7.34
C TYR A 62 6.30 -12.03 -8.64
N GLU A 63 6.48 -10.96 -9.40
CA GLU A 63 7.22 -10.98 -10.65
C GLU A 63 8.02 -9.69 -10.81
N PHE A 64 9.32 -9.83 -11.12
CA PHE A 64 10.10 -8.76 -11.73
C PHE A 64 9.99 -8.87 -13.23
N GLY A 65 9.42 -7.87 -13.86
CA GLY A 65 9.17 -7.90 -15.29
C GLY A 65 9.30 -6.53 -15.93
N LYS A 66 9.01 -6.49 -17.23
CA LYS A 66 8.97 -5.26 -18.01
C LYS A 66 7.63 -5.10 -18.68
N THR A 67 7.22 -3.85 -18.87
CA THR A 67 6.17 -3.44 -19.79
C THR A 67 6.76 -2.77 -21.01
N TYR A 68 6.02 -2.76 -22.09
CA TYR A 68 6.49 -2.30 -23.39
C TYR A 68 5.42 -1.42 -24.05
N HIS A 69 5.86 -0.25 -24.51
CA HIS A 69 4.98 0.70 -25.17
C HIS A 69 5.66 1.25 -26.42
N LYS A 70 4.85 1.51 -27.44
CA LYS A 70 5.24 2.20 -28.66
C LYS A 70 4.64 3.59 -28.65
N TYR A 71 5.49 4.61 -28.74
CA TYR A 71 5.10 6.00 -28.85
C TYR A 71 5.64 6.61 -30.16
N ASP A 72 5.20 7.81 -30.52
CA ASP A 72 5.70 8.52 -31.72
C ASP A 72 7.22 8.75 -31.69
N HIS A 73 7.79 8.90 -30.52
CA HIS A 73 9.24 9.09 -30.30
C HIS A 73 10.04 7.79 -30.17
N GLY A 74 9.39 6.63 -30.27
CA GLY A 74 10.05 5.31 -30.23
C GLY A 74 9.45 4.33 -29.22
N TYR A 75 10.22 3.30 -28.88
CA TYR A 75 9.81 2.26 -27.95
C TYR A 75 10.28 2.59 -26.52
N GLN A 76 9.43 2.27 -25.55
CA GLN A 76 9.73 2.43 -24.13
C GLN A 76 9.60 1.09 -23.42
N GLU A 77 10.58 0.80 -22.54
CA GLU A 77 10.57 -0.34 -21.64
C GLU A 77 10.62 0.18 -20.20
N ASP A 78 9.66 -0.22 -19.37
CA ASP A 78 9.64 0.11 -17.95
C ASP A 78 9.78 -1.16 -17.10
N LYS A 79 10.60 -1.08 -16.05
CA LYS A 79 10.81 -2.18 -15.10
C LYS A 79 9.78 -2.10 -13.99
N HIS A 80 9.17 -3.23 -13.68
CA HIS A 80 8.16 -3.39 -12.64
C HIS A 80 8.53 -4.49 -11.67
N LEU A 81 8.11 -4.35 -10.42
CA LEU A 81 7.88 -5.44 -9.49
C LEU A 81 6.39 -5.50 -9.23
N THR A 82 5.77 -6.64 -9.48
CA THR A 82 4.36 -6.85 -9.16
C THR A 82 4.19 -7.88 -8.07
N ILE A 83 3.14 -7.71 -7.25
CA ILE A 83 2.76 -8.64 -6.20
C ILE A 83 1.28 -8.97 -6.37
N PHE A 84 0.98 -10.26 -6.26
CA PHE A 84 -0.38 -10.77 -6.28
C PHE A 84 -0.62 -11.60 -5.03
N ILE A 85 -1.72 -11.33 -4.35
CA ILE A 85 -2.13 -12.09 -3.16
C ILE A 85 -3.60 -12.45 -3.33
N SER A 86 -3.94 -13.71 -3.10
CA SER A 86 -5.32 -14.18 -3.17
C SER A 86 -5.54 -15.31 -2.18
N GLY A 87 -6.69 -15.31 -1.47
CA GLY A 87 -7.03 -16.32 -0.48
C GLY A 87 -6.44 -16.06 0.91
N ALA A 88 -6.19 -17.12 1.66
CA ALA A 88 -5.83 -17.04 3.07
C ALA A 88 -4.41 -16.50 3.31
N ARG A 89 -4.30 -15.62 4.32
CA ARG A 89 -3.03 -15.12 4.85
C ARG A 89 -2.24 -16.20 5.57
N THR A 90 -2.95 -16.96 6.40
CA THR A 90 -2.40 -18.07 7.21
C THR A 90 -3.19 -19.33 6.93
N LYS A 91 -2.50 -20.48 7.01
CA LYS A 91 -3.19 -21.79 6.96
C LYS A 91 -4.01 -21.96 8.22
N ASP A 92 -5.14 -22.66 8.07
CA ASP A 92 -5.93 -23.09 9.20
C ASP A 92 -5.19 -24.13 10.01
N THR A 93 -5.04 -23.91 11.31
CA THR A 93 -4.42 -24.83 12.26
C THR A 93 -5.27 -24.88 13.53
N TRP A 94 -5.06 -25.88 14.36
CA TRP A 94 -5.79 -26.02 15.63
C TRP A 94 -5.55 -24.84 16.61
N THR A 95 -4.47 -24.09 16.45
CA THR A 95 -4.13 -22.92 17.29
C THR A 95 -4.50 -21.57 16.65
N ASN A 96 -4.56 -21.52 15.31
CA ASN A 96 -4.79 -20.29 14.58
C ASN A 96 -5.84 -20.52 13.49
N PRO A 97 -7.02 -19.91 13.59
CA PRO A 97 -8.00 -19.96 12.51
C PRO A 97 -7.46 -19.27 11.26
N SER A 98 -7.87 -19.77 10.11
CA SER A 98 -7.54 -19.15 8.83
C SER A 98 -8.06 -17.72 8.76
N GLN A 99 -7.22 -16.80 8.33
CA GLN A 99 -7.57 -15.42 8.07
C GLN A 99 -7.36 -15.11 6.59
N ASN A 100 -8.31 -14.44 5.97
CA ASN A 100 -8.15 -13.98 4.61
C ASN A 100 -7.12 -12.86 4.52
N SER A 101 -6.41 -12.83 3.40
CA SER A 101 -5.57 -11.68 3.06
C SER A 101 -6.45 -10.48 2.74
N ASP A 102 -6.11 -9.34 3.30
CA ASP A 102 -6.83 -8.09 3.11
C ASP A 102 -5.91 -6.99 2.56
N PHE A 103 -6.50 -5.85 2.26
CA PHE A 103 -5.80 -4.67 1.79
C PHE A 103 -4.68 -4.22 2.74
N PHE A 104 -4.89 -4.29 4.06
CA PHE A 104 -3.89 -3.86 5.05
C PHE A 104 -2.69 -4.80 5.09
N TYR A 105 -2.92 -6.09 4.87
CA TYR A 105 -1.83 -7.06 4.73
C TYR A 105 -0.93 -6.75 3.53
N LEU A 106 -1.51 -6.48 2.35
CA LEU A 106 -0.74 -6.05 1.18
C LEU A 106 -0.01 -4.74 1.43
N LYS A 107 -0.68 -3.75 2.02
CA LYS A 107 -0.10 -2.45 2.38
C LYS A 107 1.12 -2.59 3.32
N GLY A 108 1.03 -3.50 4.30
CA GLY A 108 2.15 -3.80 5.22
C GLY A 108 3.36 -4.37 4.48
N ILE A 109 3.14 -5.32 3.57
CA ILE A 109 4.21 -5.90 2.73
C ILE A 109 4.88 -4.82 1.89
N ILE A 110 4.10 -3.96 1.22
CA ILE A 110 4.62 -2.87 0.39
C ILE A 110 5.46 -1.91 1.21
N ARG A 111 4.98 -1.50 2.40
CA ARG A 111 5.76 -0.64 3.31
C ARG A 111 7.07 -1.29 3.70
N SER A 112 7.05 -2.56 4.11
CA SER A 112 8.27 -3.30 4.49
C SER A 112 9.29 -3.38 3.36
N ILE A 113 8.85 -3.56 2.11
CA ILE A 113 9.74 -3.55 0.94
C ILE A 113 10.37 -2.17 0.76
N LEU A 114 9.55 -1.09 0.77
CA LEU A 114 10.04 0.28 0.56
C LEU A 114 10.97 0.74 1.69
N GLU A 115 10.66 0.42 2.94
CA GLU A 115 11.50 0.71 4.09
C GLU A 115 12.85 -0.04 4.01
N ARG A 116 12.83 -1.32 3.58
CA ARG A 116 14.05 -2.13 3.41
C ARG A 116 15.02 -1.52 2.41
N ILE A 117 14.53 -0.85 1.38
CA ILE A 117 15.34 -0.14 0.37
C ILE A 117 15.54 1.34 0.71
N GLY A 118 15.17 1.75 1.93
CA GLY A 118 15.41 3.10 2.44
C GLY A 118 14.44 4.17 1.92
N VAL A 119 13.28 3.79 1.38
CA VAL A 119 12.24 4.73 0.94
C VAL A 119 11.24 4.95 2.07
N SER A 120 11.23 6.16 2.61
CA SER A 120 10.35 6.62 3.70
C SER A 120 9.62 7.90 3.31
N ASN A 121 8.75 8.42 4.19
CA ASN A 121 7.99 9.66 3.97
C ASN A 121 7.06 9.61 2.74
N LEU A 122 6.35 8.49 2.59
CA LEU A 122 5.43 8.25 1.50
C LEU A 122 4.17 9.10 1.65
N LYS A 123 3.78 9.75 0.56
CA LYS A 123 2.44 10.33 0.41
C LYS A 123 1.49 9.25 -0.08
N THR A 124 0.30 9.22 0.50
CA THR A 124 -0.79 8.32 0.10
C THR A 124 -1.86 9.12 -0.60
N SER A 125 -2.33 8.66 -1.74
CA SER A 125 -3.49 9.23 -2.44
C SER A 125 -4.38 8.12 -2.98
N PRO A 126 -5.71 8.34 -3.08
CA PRO A 126 -6.60 7.39 -3.71
C PRO A 126 -6.28 7.26 -5.19
N ILE A 127 -6.43 6.07 -5.75
CA ILE A 127 -6.34 5.83 -7.18
C ILE A 127 -7.74 5.59 -7.75
N LYS A 128 -8.03 6.25 -8.88
CA LYS A 128 -9.27 6.06 -9.64
C LYS A 128 -8.93 5.45 -10.99
N THR A 129 -8.91 4.13 -11.05
CA THR A 129 -8.75 3.37 -12.29
C THR A 129 -9.79 2.25 -12.33
N ASP A 130 -10.03 1.68 -13.50
CA ASP A 130 -10.90 0.52 -13.66
C ASP A 130 -10.24 -0.79 -13.22
N VAL A 131 -8.93 -0.77 -12.99
CA VAL A 131 -8.15 -1.91 -12.48
C VAL A 131 -8.54 -2.27 -11.06
N PHE A 132 -8.77 -1.28 -10.21
CA PHE A 132 -9.05 -1.48 -8.79
C PHE A 132 -10.49 -1.12 -8.43
N SER A 133 -11.14 -1.95 -7.63
CA SER A 133 -12.37 -1.56 -6.92
C SER A 133 -12.05 -0.56 -5.80
N GLU A 134 -10.96 -0.79 -5.10
CA GLU A 134 -10.40 0.06 -4.07
C GLU A 134 -8.88 0.06 -4.20
N GLY A 135 -8.27 1.22 -4.24
CA GLY A 135 -6.83 1.30 -4.42
C GLY A 135 -6.23 2.63 -3.99
N ILE A 136 -4.94 2.59 -3.70
CA ILE A 136 -4.14 3.77 -3.36
C ILE A 136 -2.80 3.76 -4.08
N VAL A 137 -2.21 4.94 -4.13
CA VAL A 137 -0.87 5.17 -4.66
C VAL A 137 0.05 5.62 -3.53
N PHE A 138 1.23 5.02 -3.45
CA PHE A 138 2.35 5.57 -2.70
C PHE A 138 3.26 6.38 -3.61
N SER A 139 3.53 7.62 -3.20
CA SER A 139 4.39 8.56 -3.95
C SER A 139 5.43 9.18 -3.04
N LEU A 140 6.59 9.52 -3.61
CA LEU A 140 7.63 10.34 -2.97
C LEU A 140 7.76 11.66 -3.73
N GLY A 141 7.35 12.76 -3.11
CA GLY A 141 7.20 14.04 -3.82
C GLY A 141 6.17 13.93 -4.94
N LYS A 142 6.60 14.17 -6.18
CA LYS A 142 5.77 14.05 -7.40
C LYS A 142 5.90 12.67 -8.07
N LYS A 143 6.86 11.84 -7.63
CA LYS A 143 7.12 10.54 -8.25
C LYS A 143 6.21 9.48 -7.66
N LYS A 144 5.40 8.85 -8.49
CA LYS A 144 4.61 7.68 -8.17
C LYS A 144 5.54 6.48 -8.05
N LEU A 145 5.37 5.67 -7.00
CA LEU A 145 6.23 4.52 -6.73
C LEU A 145 5.49 3.20 -6.83
N VAL A 146 4.30 3.13 -6.25
CA VAL A 146 3.51 1.89 -6.19
C VAL A 146 2.03 2.23 -6.29
N GLU A 147 1.33 1.53 -7.17
CA GLU A 147 -0.13 1.47 -7.20
C GLU A 147 -0.57 0.11 -6.66
N PHE A 148 -1.54 0.09 -5.76
CA PHE A 148 -2.01 -1.17 -5.21
C PHE A 148 -3.43 -1.10 -4.69
N GLY A 149 -4.09 -2.26 -4.68
CA GLY A 149 -5.47 -2.36 -4.26
C GLY A 149 -6.08 -3.73 -4.49
N VAL A 150 -7.40 -3.76 -4.42
CA VAL A 150 -8.22 -4.92 -4.75
C VAL A 150 -8.56 -4.86 -6.24
N VAL A 151 -8.20 -5.87 -7.02
CA VAL A 151 -8.52 -5.94 -8.45
C VAL A 151 -10.04 -5.93 -8.64
N SER A 152 -10.53 -5.12 -9.57
CA SER A 152 -11.94 -4.95 -9.81
C SER A 152 -12.63 -6.28 -10.18
N LYS A 153 -13.90 -6.42 -9.76
CA LYS A 153 -14.69 -7.61 -10.03
C LYS A 153 -14.86 -7.87 -11.54
N GLN A 154 -14.93 -6.80 -12.32
CA GLN A 154 -15.07 -6.88 -13.77
C GLN A 154 -13.86 -7.60 -14.37
N ILE A 155 -12.64 -7.14 -14.09
CA ILE A 155 -11.40 -7.75 -14.60
C ILE A 155 -11.25 -9.18 -14.10
N ARG A 156 -11.48 -9.44 -12.80
CA ARG A 156 -11.39 -10.82 -12.25
C ARG A 156 -12.33 -11.80 -12.96
N LYS A 157 -13.52 -11.34 -13.37
CA LYS A 157 -14.52 -12.15 -14.07
C LYS A 157 -14.01 -12.63 -15.44
N GLU A 158 -13.25 -11.81 -16.18
CA GLU A 158 -12.66 -12.19 -17.46
C GLU A 158 -11.70 -13.40 -17.34
N PHE A 159 -11.12 -13.59 -16.16
CA PHE A 159 -10.24 -14.72 -15.85
C PHE A 159 -10.93 -15.84 -15.06
N GLY A 160 -12.25 -15.78 -14.86
CA GLY A 160 -13.01 -16.77 -14.10
C GLY A 160 -12.70 -16.78 -12.61
N ILE A 161 -12.09 -15.71 -12.07
CA ILE A 161 -11.67 -15.61 -10.66
C ILE A 161 -12.81 -15.05 -9.81
N LYS A 162 -13.31 -15.87 -8.88
CA LYS A 162 -14.43 -15.50 -7.98
C LYS A 162 -13.94 -14.82 -6.71
N GLN A 163 -12.80 -15.26 -6.14
CA GLN A 163 -12.24 -14.70 -4.92
C GLN A 163 -11.52 -13.38 -5.18
N GLU A 164 -11.27 -12.64 -4.11
CA GLU A 164 -10.52 -11.39 -4.20
C GLU A 164 -9.07 -11.62 -4.57
N VAL A 165 -8.55 -10.69 -5.37
CA VAL A 165 -7.13 -10.61 -5.73
C VAL A 165 -6.64 -9.24 -5.33
N LEU A 166 -5.63 -9.22 -4.50
CA LEU A 166 -4.88 -8.04 -4.14
C LEU A 166 -3.70 -7.91 -5.11
N PHE A 167 -3.51 -6.74 -5.67
CA PHE A 167 -2.47 -6.48 -6.66
C PHE A 167 -1.69 -5.23 -6.30
N ALA A 168 -0.38 -5.28 -6.47
CA ALA A 168 0.51 -4.13 -6.40
C ALA A 168 1.44 -4.09 -7.60
N ASP A 169 1.61 -2.89 -8.15
CA ASP A 169 2.53 -2.58 -9.24
C ASP A 169 3.49 -1.47 -8.83
N PHE A 170 4.77 -1.81 -8.72
CA PHE A 170 5.84 -0.91 -8.38
C PHE A 170 6.53 -0.41 -9.66
N ASP A 171 6.66 0.90 -9.82
CA ASP A 171 7.61 1.50 -10.77
C ASP A 171 9.03 1.25 -10.26
N TRP A 172 9.57 0.10 -10.64
CA TRP A 172 10.86 -0.36 -10.14
C TRP A 172 12.02 0.49 -10.66
N SER A 173 11.90 1.04 -11.86
CA SER A 173 12.89 1.97 -12.41
C SER A 173 13.03 3.24 -11.58
N THR A 174 11.89 3.85 -11.24
CA THR A 174 11.85 5.03 -10.37
C THR A 174 12.37 4.71 -8.97
N ILE A 175 11.98 3.58 -8.38
CA ILE A 175 12.42 3.15 -7.05
C ILE A 175 13.94 2.98 -7.02
N LEU A 176 14.53 2.29 -7.98
CA LEU A 176 15.98 2.11 -8.07
C LEU A 176 16.72 3.45 -8.20
N SER A 177 16.18 4.39 -8.97
CA SER A 177 16.78 5.73 -9.12
C SER A 177 16.83 6.52 -7.82
N ILE A 178 15.87 6.26 -6.91
CA ILE A 178 15.76 6.95 -5.61
C ILE A 178 16.64 6.27 -4.55
N SER A 179 16.68 4.93 -4.56
CA SER A 179 17.38 4.13 -3.53
C SER A 179 18.89 4.15 -3.69
N GLY A 180 19.40 4.25 -4.94
CA GLY A 180 20.84 4.14 -5.24
C GLY A 180 21.74 5.20 -4.60
N ASN A 181 21.18 6.32 -4.13
CA ASN A 181 21.92 7.44 -3.54
C ASN A 181 21.88 7.51 -2.00
N LYS A 182 21.19 6.59 -1.34
CA LYS A 182 21.06 6.61 0.12
C LYS A 182 22.11 5.72 0.78
N LYS A 183 23.04 6.34 1.51
CA LYS A 183 23.95 5.62 2.40
C LYS A 183 23.19 5.15 3.64
N ILE A 184 23.28 3.86 3.95
CA ILE A 184 22.77 3.31 5.20
C ILE A 184 23.57 3.93 6.34
N LYS A 185 22.90 4.68 7.22
CA LYS A 185 23.51 5.24 8.43
C LYS A 185 23.03 4.44 9.63
N VAL A 186 23.96 3.76 10.27
CA VAL A 186 23.70 3.07 11.53
C VAL A 186 23.76 4.09 12.66
N SER A 187 22.72 4.14 13.49
CA SER A 187 22.72 4.91 14.74
C SER A 187 22.74 3.97 15.93
N ASN A 188 23.33 4.42 17.02
CA ASN A 188 23.31 3.66 18.27
C ASN A 188 21.86 3.48 18.74
N LEU A 189 21.56 2.31 19.27
CA LEU A 189 20.30 2.07 19.97
C LEU A 189 20.26 2.94 21.20
N THR A 190 19.13 3.60 21.44
CA THR A 190 18.96 4.40 22.63
C THR A 190 18.90 3.50 23.87
N LYS A 191 19.57 3.94 24.95
CA LYS A 191 19.58 3.25 26.25
C LYS A 191 18.43 3.71 27.16
N PHE A 192 17.72 4.75 26.77
CA PHE A 192 16.66 5.34 27.57
C PHE A 192 15.30 4.76 27.21
N PRO A 193 14.43 4.48 28.18
CA PRO A 193 13.14 3.87 27.94
C PRO A 193 12.21 4.80 27.17
N SER A 194 11.37 4.22 26.31
CA SER A 194 10.24 4.92 25.72
C SER A 194 9.05 4.93 26.67
N VAL A 195 8.22 5.96 26.53
CA VAL A 195 6.96 6.10 27.27
C VAL A 195 5.80 6.08 26.30
N LYS A 196 4.80 5.25 26.58
CA LYS A 196 3.56 5.16 25.80
C LYS A 196 2.45 5.92 26.55
N ARG A 197 1.68 6.73 25.82
CA ARG A 197 0.50 7.45 26.29
C ARG A 197 -0.62 7.31 25.27
N ASP A 198 -1.83 7.15 25.76
CA ASP A 198 -3.01 6.92 24.94
C ASP A 198 -3.98 8.09 25.06
N LEU A 199 -4.67 8.42 23.97
CA LEU A 199 -5.80 9.35 23.95
C LEU A 199 -6.98 8.71 23.23
N ALA A 200 -8.16 8.87 23.79
CA ALA A 200 -9.41 8.54 23.11
C ALA A 200 -9.98 9.84 22.52
N LEU A 201 -10.04 9.90 21.19
CA LEU A 201 -10.46 11.07 20.42
C LEU A 201 -11.81 10.83 19.79
N LEU A 202 -12.81 11.63 20.15
CA LEU A 202 -14.08 11.69 19.42
C LEU A 202 -13.92 12.67 18.26
N LEU A 203 -14.19 12.20 17.05
CA LEU A 203 -13.88 12.89 15.79
C LEU A 203 -15.05 12.81 14.82
N ASP A 204 -15.11 13.71 13.86
CA ASP A 204 -15.97 13.57 12.70
C ASP A 204 -15.58 12.32 11.88
N GLU A 205 -16.54 11.61 11.32
CA GLU A 205 -16.29 10.41 10.51
C GLU A 205 -15.34 10.64 9.33
N LYS A 206 -15.30 11.86 8.78
CA LYS A 206 -14.45 12.24 7.66
C LYS A 206 -12.97 12.35 8.03
N VAL A 207 -12.66 12.60 9.30
CA VAL A 207 -11.27 12.74 9.77
C VAL A 207 -10.55 11.39 9.64
N THR A 208 -9.46 11.36 8.91
CA THR A 208 -8.65 10.16 8.71
C THR A 208 -7.59 10.02 9.81
N PHE A 209 -7.16 8.78 10.08
CA PHE A 209 -6.03 8.56 10.98
C PHE A 209 -4.73 9.22 10.49
N LYS A 210 -4.59 9.36 9.15
CA LYS A 210 -3.44 10.04 8.58
C LYS A 210 -3.36 11.51 9.00
N GLU A 211 -4.48 12.21 9.10
CA GLU A 211 -4.51 13.61 9.54
C GLU A 211 -4.05 13.73 10.99
N ILE A 212 -4.46 12.79 11.86
CA ILE A 212 -3.99 12.72 13.26
C ILE A 212 -2.49 12.46 13.29
N TYR A 213 -2.01 11.48 12.54
CA TYR A 213 -0.61 11.10 12.43
C TYR A 213 0.26 12.28 11.98
N ASP A 214 -0.11 12.91 10.86
CA ASP A 214 0.63 14.04 10.30
C ASP A 214 0.67 15.23 11.28
N LEU A 215 -0.47 15.54 11.92
CA LEU A 215 -0.58 16.63 12.87
C LEU A 215 0.20 16.37 14.17
N ALA A 216 0.23 15.13 14.65
CA ALA A 216 1.03 14.72 15.81
C ALA A 216 2.52 14.97 15.55
N PHE A 217 3.05 14.49 14.41
CA PHE A 217 4.46 14.71 14.04
C PHE A 217 4.78 16.18 13.69
N GLN A 218 3.80 16.97 13.22
CA GLN A 218 3.99 18.41 13.07
C GLN A 218 4.09 19.11 14.43
N SER A 219 3.32 18.67 15.41
CA SER A 219 3.29 19.24 16.75
C SER A 219 4.53 18.85 17.57
N GLU A 220 4.99 17.59 17.47
CA GLU A 220 6.16 17.11 18.19
C GLU A 220 7.04 16.22 17.29
N ARG A 221 8.15 16.79 16.81
CA ARG A 221 9.04 16.12 15.84
C ARG A 221 10.20 15.35 16.49
N ASN A 222 10.61 15.75 17.68
CA ASN A 222 11.85 15.29 18.28
C ASN A 222 11.64 14.08 19.18
N LEU A 223 10.66 14.18 20.07
CA LEU A 223 10.42 13.19 21.11
C LEU A 223 9.36 12.17 20.73
N LEU A 224 8.45 12.50 19.82
CA LEU A 224 7.46 11.57 19.30
C LEU A 224 8.14 10.60 18.32
N LYS A 225 8.06 9.30 18.61
CA LYS A 225 8.68 8.24 17.78
C LYS A 225 7.67 7.47 16.98
N ASP A 226 6.48 7.25 17.52
CA ASP A 226 5.44 6.49 16.85
C ASP A 226 4.05 6.95 17.28
N VAL A 227 3.08 6.77 16.38
CA VAL A 227 1.65 7.03 16.61
C VAL A 227 0.89 5.85 16.03
N ASP A 228 0.14 5.15 16.86
CA ASP A 228 -0.59 3.95 16.46
C ASP A 228 -2.08 4.05 16.81
N LEU A 229 -2.93 3.57 15.90
CA LEU A 229 -4.37 3.48 16.08
C LEU A 229 -4.71 2.05 16.50
N PHE A 230 -5.01 1.85 17.77
CA PHE A 230 -5.24 0.51 18.30
C PHE A 230 -6.72 0.14 18.47
N ASP A 231 -7.64 1.12 18.45
CA ASP A 231 -9.08 0.84 18.46
C ASP A 231 -9.86 1.91 17.70
N VAL A 232 -10.94 1.46 17.03
CA VAL A 232 -11.89 2.28 16.27
C VAL A 232 -13.30 1.89 16.66
N TYR A 233 -14.03 2.81 17.27
CA TYR A 233 -15.42 2.59 17.62
C TYR A 233 -16.35 3.49 16.79
N GLN A 234 -17.29 2.85 16.11
CA GLN A 234 -18.42 3.48 15.40
C GLN A 234 -19.69 2.75 15.83
N GLY A 235 -20.62 3.43 16.49
CA GLY A 235 -21.83 2.77 16.96
C GLY A 235 -22.77 3.71 17.69
N ASP A 236 -23.92 3.20 18.09
CA ASP A 236 -25.10 3.91 18.61
C ASP A 236 -24.84 4.72 19.90
N LYS A 237 -23.71 4.52 20.58
CA LYS A 237 -23.33 5.26 21.77
C LYS A 237 -22.58 6.57 21.47
N LEU A 238 -22.38 6.89 20.18
CA LEU A 238 -21.74 8.13 19.74
C LEU A 238 -22.79 9.03 19.09
N PRO A 239 -22.56 10.37 19.09
CA PRO A 239 -23.35 11.28 18.28
C PRO A 239 -23.30 10.90 16.80
N GLU A 240 -24.37 11.14 16.06
CA GLU A 240 -24.45 10.87 14.63
C GLU A 240 -23.32 11.61 13.87
N GLY A 241 -22.70 10.93 12.91
CA GLY A 241 -21.57 11.44 12.13
C GLY A 241 -20.25 11.50 12.89
N LYS A 242 -20.16 10.89 14.09
CA LYS A 242 -18.92 10.84 14.89
C LYS A 242 -18.39 9.43 15.03
N LYS A 243 -17.06 9.33 15.20
CA LYS A 243 -16.35 8.10 15.53
C LYS A 243 -15.35 8.36 16.66
N SER A 244 -14.98 7.30 17.36
CA SER A 244 -13.94 7.35 18.38
C SER A 244 -12.70 6.59 17.91
N TYR A 245 -11.54 7.25 18.00
CA TYR A 245 -10.24 6.64 17.80
C TYR A 245 -9.48 6.55 19.10
N ALA A 246 -8.98 5.37 19.45
CA ALA A 246 -8.03 5.17 20.51
C ALA A 246 -6.62 5.14 19.92
N VAL A 247 -5.84 6.18 20.23
CA VAL A 247 -4.54 6.45 19.62
C VAL A 247 -3.44 6.42 20.68
N SER A 248 -2.38 5.65 20.40
CA SER A 248 -1.18 5.57 21.23
C SER A 248 -0.09 6.47 20.68
N PHE A 249 0.62 7.14 21.57
CA PHE A 249 1.79 7.98 21.26
C PHE A 249 3.00 7.42 22.00
N VAL A 250 4.06 7.07 21.24
CA VAL A 250 5.32 6.61 21.80
C VAL A 250 6.32 7.76 21.84
N LEU A 251 6.72 8.15 23.03
CA LEU A 251 7.66 9.24 23.28
C LEU A 251 9.00 8.69 23.76
N GLN A 252 10.11 9.21 23.24
CA GLN A 252 11.46 8.80 23.64
C GLN A 252 12.49 9.89 23.32
N ASP A 253 13.39 10.13 24.28
CA ASP A 253 14.58 10.95 24.07
C ASP A 253 15.80 10.02 23.86
N GLN A 254 16.72 10.42 22.97
CA GLN A 254 17.94 9.66 22.70
C GLN A 254 19.02 9.86 23.77
N ASN A 255 18.94 10.94 24.56
CA ASN A 255 20.01 11.40 25.44
C ASN A 255 19.68 11.30 26.92
N LYS A 256 18.38 11.18 27.27
CA LYS A 256 17.93 11.13 28.67
C LYS A 256 16.58 10.44 28.82
N THR A 257 16.27 10.03 30.05
CA THR A 257 14.91 9.58 30.42
C THR A 257 13.97 10.77 30.43
N LEU A 258 12.76 10.62 29.89
CA LEU A 258 11.73 11.64 29.91
C LEU A 258 11.14 11.76 31.32
N GLU A 259 10.94 12.98 31.79
CA GLU A 259 10.25 13.28 33.05
C GLU A 259 8.74 13.41 32.78
N ASP A 260 7.92 13.08 33.80
CA ASP A 260 6.44 13.14 33.68
C ASP A 260 5.96 14.53 33.26
N ARG A 261 6.54 15.59 33.81
CA ARG A 261 6.21 16.99 33.45
C ARG A 261 6.45 17.29 31.97
N GLN A 262 7.49 16.68 31.35
CA GLN A 262 7.77 16.85 29.93
C GLN A 262 6.76 16.07 29.08
N ILE A 263 6.42 14.86 29.52
CA ILE A 263 5.43 14.01 28.87
C ILE A 263 4.06 14.68 28.87
N ASP A 264 3.60 15.15 30.02
CA ASP A 264 2.32 15.83 30.18
C ASP A 264 2.22 17.08 29.31
N LYS A 265 3.30 17.86 29.22
CA LYS A 265 3.36 19.06 28.38
C LYS A 265 3.23 18.71 26.87
N ILE A 266 3.86 17.60 26.44
CA ILE A 266 3.74 17.11 25.06
C ILE A 266 2.32 16.64 24.79
N MET A 267 1.75 15.84 25.70
CA MET A 267 0.39 15.33 25.54
C MET A 267 -0.65 16.45 25.50
N GLN A 268 -0.53 17.47 26.36
CA GLN A 268 -1.38 18.66 26.30
C GLN A 268 -1.25 19.42 24.97
N LYS A 269 -0.03 19.56 24.45
CA LYS A 269 0.22 20.20 23.16
C LYS A 269 -0.43 19.41 22.01
N LEU A 270 -0.32 18.09 22.03
CA LEU A 270 -0.96 17.21 21.05
C LEU A 270 -2.47 17.34 21.12
N GLN A 271 -3.05 17.26 22.32
CA GLN A 271 -4.48 17.42 22.55
C GLN A 271 -5.00 18.76 22.00
N GLN A 272 -4.40 19.87 22.40
CA GLN A 272 -4.77 21.20 21.90
C GLN A 272 -4.67 21.32 20.38
N SER A 273 -3.66 20.66 19.79
CA SER A 273 -3.51 20.63 18.34
C SER A 273 -4.65 19.85 17.66
N PHE A 274 -5.09 18.72 18.21
CA PHE A 274 -6.22 17.96 17.69
C PHE A 274 -7.55 18.67 17.87
N GLU A 275 -7.78 19.28 19.03
CA GLU A 275 -8.96 20.09 19.32
C GLU A 275 -9.09 21.26 18.32
N LYS A 276 -8.00 21.98 18.10
CA LYS A 276 -7.99 23.16 17.24
C LYS A 276 -8.14 22.85 15.74
N ASN A 277 -7.48 21.79 15.25
CA ASN A 277 -7.38 21.54 13.81
C ASN A 277 -8.34 20.44 13.30
N LEU A 278 -8.78 19.55 14.18
CA LEU A 278 -9.65 18.41 13.83
C LEU A 278 -10.96 18.43 14.57
N GLU A 279 -11.22 19.48 15.38
CA GLU A 279 -12.40 19.57 16.25
C GLU A 279 -12.59 18.31 17.12
N ALA A 280 -11.46 17.70 17.50
CA ALA A 280 -11.45 16.51 18.33
C ALA A 280 -11.91 16.82 19.75
N VAL A 281 -12.66 15.92 20.38
CA VAL A 281 -13.04 16.00 21.79
C VAL A 281 -12.43 14.78 22.51
N LEU A 282 -11.79 14.99 23.64
CA LEU A 282 -11.33 13.89 24.48
C LEU A 282 -12.52 13.16 25.10
N ARG A 283 -12.43 11.83 25.13
CA ARG A 283 -13.43 10.98 25.74
C ARG A 283 -12.93 10.29 26.99
#